data_019dd7e2064b366849702b6e4549f441
#
_entry.id   019dd7e2064b366849702b6e4549f441
#
_cell.length_a   1.000
_cell.length_b   1.000
_cell.length_c   1.000
_cell.angle_alpha   90.00
_cell.angle_beta   90.00
_cell.angle_gamma   90.00
#
_symmetry.space_group_name_H-M   'P 1'
#
loop_
_entity.id
_entity.type
_entity.pdbx_description
1 polymer ?
#
loop_
_entity_poly.entity_id
_entity_poly.type
_entity_poly.pdbx_seq_one_letter_code
_entity_poly.pdbx_strand_id
1 'polypeptide(L)'
;MDIVQFMDRYKVAWEESDEDKLLALFAADAVYHNTPFAEQRGHTAIAAYWQRTKLQSDIRLTYEILARNPHGGIAHWHVTYQVASEELFRIWAASTGTNALARKPGDPLPRLALDGIAVVVLNGAGLCEHFRLWWHSIVAAD
;
A
#
# COMPACT_ATOMS: atom_id res chain seq x y z
N MET A 1 -7.74 -15.25 -10.19
CA MET A 1 -7.35 -13.99 -10.89
C MET A 1 -5.87 -14.02 -11.24
N ASP A 2 -5.47 -13.21 -12.20
CA ASP A 2 -4.07 -12.98 -12.53
C ASP A 2 -3.55 -11.68 -11.88
N ILE A 3 -2.27 -11.35 -12.10
CA ILE A 3 -1.67 -10.17 -11.46
C ILE A 3 -2.30 -8.86 -11.97
N VAL A 4 -2.75 -8.79 -13.22
CA VAL A 4 -3.40 -7.58 -13.74
C VAL A 4 -4.71 -7.34 -13.00
N GLN A 5 -5.52 -8.37 -12.86
CA GLN A 5 -6.79 -8.30 -12.11
C GLN A 5 -6.53 -7.98 -10.64
N PHE A 6 -5.50 -8.58 -10.05
CA PHE A 6 -5.11 -8.28 -8.68
C PHE A 6 -4.76 -6.79 -8.52
N MET A 7 -3.89 -6.26 -9.38
CA MET A 7 -3.46 -4.86 -9.27
C MET A 7 -4.58 -3.88 -9.56
N ASP A 8 -5.48 -4.19 -10.50
CA ASP A 8 -6.66 -3.36 -10.76
C ASP A 8 -7.56 -3.28 -9.53
N ARG A 9 -7.82 -4.40 -8.88
CA ARG A 9 -8.66 -4.47 -7.68
C ARG A 9 -7.96 -3.87 -6.45
N TYR A 10 -6.66 -4.06 -6.32
CA TYR A 10 -5.85 -3.45 -5.28
C TYR A 10 -5.89 -1.92 -5.39
N LYS A 11 -5.75 -1.39 -6.60
CA LYS A 11 -5.90 0.03 -6.89
C LYS A 11 -7.26 0.56 -6.42
N VAL A 12 -8.34 -0.10 -6.81
CA VAL A 12 -9.69 0.32 -6.41
C VAL A 12 -9.86 0.29 -4.89
N ALA A 13 -9.41 -0.80 -4.24
CA ALA A 13 -9.50 -0.94 -2.80
C ALA A 13 -8.76 0.17 -2.06
N TRP A 14 -7.57 0.54 -2.53
CA TRP A 14 -6.79 1.61 -1.91
C TRP A 14 -7.40 2.98 -2.19
N GLU A 15 -7.71 3.29 -3.45
CA GLU A 15 -8.27 4.60 -3.82
C GLU A 15 -9.60 4.88 -3.14
N GLU A 16 -10.41 3.84 -2.91
CA GLU A 16 -11.68 3.95 -2.18
C GLU A 16 -11.53 3.78 -0.67
N SER A 17 -10.35 3.41 -0.19
CA SER A 17 -10.11 3.05 1.21
C SER A 17 -11.10 1.98 1.70
N ASP A 18 -11.34 0.96 0.87
CA ASP A 18 -12.33 -0.08 1.09
C ASP A 18 -11.65 -1.37 1.58
N GLU A 19 -11.73 -1.59 2.89
CA GLU A 19 -11.12 -2.75 3.55
C GLU A 19 -11.69 -4.08 3.06
N ASP A 20 -13.00 -4.16 2.85
CA ASP A 20 -13.64 -5.40 2.40
C ASP A 20 -13.15 -5.79 0.99
N LYS A 21 -13.03 -4.83 0.10
CA LYS A 21 -12.47 -5.05 -1.24
C LYS A 21 -11.02 -5.51 -1.18
N LEU A 22 -10.25 -4.95 -0.24
CA LEU A 22 -8.87 -5.37 -0.05
C LEU A 22 -8.80 -6.82 0.43
N LEU A 23 -9.50 -7.14 1.53
CA LEU A 23 -9.44 -8.47 2.14
C LEU A 23 -9.93 -9.57 1.19
N ALA A 24 -10.86 -9.24 0.29
CA ALA A 24 -11.34 -10.17 -0.72
C ALA A 24 -10.26 -10.62 -1.72
N LEU A 25 -9.13 -9.92 -1.79
CA LEU A 25 -8.01 -10.27 -2.67
C LEU A 25 -7.07 -11.31 -2.05
N PHE A 26 -7.13 -11.48 -0.72
CA PHE A 26 -6.15 -12.24 0.03
C PHE A 26 -6.74 -13.53 0.59
N ALA A 27 -5.92 -14.59 0.58
CA ALA A 27 -6.24 -15.82 1.28
C ALA A 27 -6.38 -15.54 2.79
N ALA A 28 -7.14 -16.37 3.49
CA ALA A 28 -7.41 -16.19 4.92
C ALA A 28 -6.14 -16.15 5.77
N ASP A 29 -5.10 -16.89 5.36
CA ASP A 29 -3.80 -16.98 6.03
C ASP A 29 -2.69 -16.25 5.27
N ALA A 30 -3.04 -15.32 4.39
CA ALA A 30 -2.08 -14.58 3.57
C ALA A 30 -1.04 -13.83 4.42
N VAL A 31 0.14 -13.68 3.85
CA VAL A 31 1.23 -12.92 4.44
C VAL A 31 1.44 -11.65 3.61
N TYR A 32 1.35 -10.53 4.27
CA TYR A 32 1.48 -9.19 3.68
C TYR A 32 2.69 -8.50 4.29
N HIS A 33 3.73 -8.27 3.49
CA HIS A 33 4.89 -7.49 3.92
C HIS A 33 4.76 -6.07 3.37
N ASN A 34 4.38 -5.13 4.23
CA ASN A 34 4.32 -3.71 3.85
C ASN A 34 5.70 -3.09 3.68
N THR A 35 6.72 -3.69 4.31
CA THR A 35 8.15 -3.49 4.05
C THR A 35 8.84 -4.83 4.24
N PRO A 36 10.12 -5.01 3.83
CA PRO A 36 10.79 -6.31 3.94
C PRO A 36 10.83 -6.91 5.35
N PHE A 37 10.84 -6.06 6.38
CA PHE A 37 10.97 -6.51 7.78
C PHE A 37 9.65 -6.48 8.54
N ALA A 38 8.55 -6.04 7.94
CA ALA A 38 7.25 -5.96 8.58
C ALA A 38 6.30 -6.98 7.96
N GLU A 39 5.66 -7.78 8.80
CA GLU A 39 4.78 -8.86 8.38
C GLU A 39 3.40 -8.72 9.02
N GLN A 40 2.38 -8.79 8.17
CA GLN A 40 0.98 -8.86 8.59
C GLN A 40 0.44 -10.21 8.12
N ARG A 41 0.11 -11.09 9.07
CA ARG A 41 -0.37 -12.43 8.74
C ARG A 41 -1.86 -12.56 9.04
N GLY A 42 -2.62 -12.93 8.00
CA GLY A 42 -4.07 -13.15 8.08
C GLY A 42 -4.87 -11.85 7.98
N HIS A 43 -6.18 -12.00 7.75
CA HIS A 43 -7.08 -10.88 7.48
C HIS A 43 -7.13 -9.86 8.62
N THR A 44 -7.14 -10.31 9.87
CA THR A 44 -7.21 -9.40 11.02
C THR A 44 -5.99 -8.48 11.08
N ALA A 45 -4.78 -9.02 10.89
CA ALA A 45 -3.56 -8.23 10.91
C ALA A 45 -3.45 -7.30 9.70
N ILE A 46 -3.84 -7.77 8.52
CA ILE A 46 -3.86 -6.97 7.29
C ILE A 46 -4.84 -5.80 7.45
N ALA A 47 -6.03 -6.07 7.96
CA ALA A 47 -7.03 -5.04 8.21
C ALA A 47 -6.56 -3.99 9.22
N ALA A 48 -5.91 -4.42 10.30
CA ALA A 48 -5.35 -3.51 11.30
C ALA A 48 -4.29 -2.58 10.69
N TYR A 49 -3.40 -3.12 9.86
CA TYR A 49 -2.41 -2.32 9.15
C TYR A 49 -3.08 -1.30 8.21
N TRP A 50 -4.14 -1.71 7.50
CA TRP A 50 -4.84 -0.88 6.52
C TRP A 50 -5.68 0.23 7.13
N GLN A 51 -5.87 0.29 8.46
CA GLN A 51 -6.58 1.40 9.11
C GLN A 51 -5.94 2.76 8.79
N ARG A 52 -4.65 2.81 8.51
CA ARG A 52 -3.95 4.03 8.12
C ARG A 52 -4.43 4.64 6.80
N THR A 53 -5.07 3.86 5.92
CA THR A 53 -5.64 4.40 4.68
C THR A 53 -6.80 5.37 4.95
N LYS A 54 -7.46 5.25 6.10
CA LYS A 54 -8.52 6.18 6.53
C LYS A 54 -7.97 7.57 6.86
N LEU A 55 -6.65 7.68 7.05
CA LEU A 55 -5.95 8.94 7.32
C LEU A 55 -5.36 9.55 6.05
N GLN A 56 -5.64 8.92 4.90
CA GLN A 56 -5.25 9.36 3.58
C GLN A 56 -6.48 9.86 2.82
N SER A 57 -6.32 10.85 1.95
CA SER A 57 -7.38 11.31 1.07
C SER A 57 -6.84 11.57 -0.34
N ASP A 58 -7.73 11.65 -1.32
CA ASP A 58 -7.39 11.85 -2.73
C ASP A 58 -6.25 10.92 -3.16
N ILE A 59 -6.48 9.62 -2.99
CA ILE A 59 -5.49 8.57 -3.28
C ILE A 59 -5.52 8.26 -4.76
N ARG A 60 -4.35 8.29 -5.41
CA ARG A 60 -4.20 8.01 -6.85
C ARG A 60 -3.07 7.02 -7.04
N LEU A 61 -3.41 5.84 -7.54
CA LEU A 61 -2.46 4.76 -7.79
C LEU A 61 -2.36 4.47 -9.29
N THR A 62 -1.14 4.33 -9.77
CA THR A 62 -0.84 3.81 -11.10
C THR A 62 0.12 2.64 -10.98
N TYR A 63 0.10 1.74 -11.96
CA TYR A 63 1.02 0.61 -11.96
C TYR A 63 1.32 0.14 -13.37
N GLU A 64 2.42 -0.61 -13.50
CA GLU A 64 2.76 -1.37 -14.70
C GLU A 64 3.23 -2.77 -14.29
N ILE A 65 2.90 -3.76 -15.10
CA ILE A 65 3.35 -5.13 -14.86
C ILE A 65 4.75 -5.30 -15.45
N LEU A 66 5.72 -5.67 -14.62
CA LEU A 66 7.10 -5.91 -15.04
C LEU A 66 7.36 -7.36 -15.43
N ALA A 67 6.69 -8.29 -14.77
CA ALA A 67 6.80 -9.71 -15.06
C ALA A 67 5.55 -10.42 -14.60
N ARG A 68 5.15 -11.46 -15.31
CA ARG A 68 4.00 -12.28 -14.92
C ARG A 68 4.28 -13.76 -15.16
N ASN A 69 3.63 -14.58 -14.35
CA ASN A 69 3.62 -16.03 -14.48
C ASN A 69 2.25 -16.56 -14.04
N PRO A 70 1.96 -17.88 -14.17
CA PRO A 70 0.65 -18.42 -13.79
C PRO A 70 0.27 -18.21 -12.32
N HIS A 71 1.24 -17.94 -11.45
CA HIS A 71 1.04 -17.80 -10.00
C HIS A 71 1.22 -16.36 -9.51
N GLY A 72 1.15 -15.37 -10.38
CA GLY A 72 1.27 -13.96 -9.99
C GLY A 72 2.25 -13.17 -10.82
N GLY A 73 3.18 -12.48 -10.18
CA GLY A 73 4.20 -11.70 -10.87
C GLY A 73 4.72 -10.52 -10.06
N ILE A 74 5.26 -9.54 -10.79
CA ILE A 74 5.89 -8.35 -10.24
C ILE A 74 5.26 -7.12 -10.89
N ALA A 75 4.88 -6.14 -10.07
CA ALA A 75 4.35 -4.87 -10.54
C ALA A 75 5.18 -3.71 -9.98
N HIS A 76 5.43 -2.71 -10.81
CA HIS A 76 5.90 -1.40 -10.37
C HIS A 76 4.66 -0.55 -10.09
N TRP A 77 4.59 0.08 -8.94
CA TRP A 77 3.46 0.90 -8.56
C TRP A 77 3.90 2.25 -8.06
N HIS A 78 3.03 3.23 -8.24
CA HIS A 78 3.23 4.59 -7.77
C HIS A 78 1.91 5.08 -7.20
N VAL A 79 1.94 5.62 -6.00
CA VAL A 79 0.76 6.17 -5.36
C VAL A 79 1.05 7.56 -4.82
N THR A 80 0.08 8.45 -4.92
CA THR A 80 0.11 9.73 -4.24
C THR A 80 -1.16 9.88 -3.42
N TYR A 81 -1.05 10.51 -2.26
CA TYR A 81 -2.21 10.81 -1.44
C TYR A 81 -1.97 12.05 -0.59
N GLN A 82 -3.06 12.73 -0.25
CA GLN A 82 -3.05 13.82 0.71
C GLN A 82 -3.06 13.24 2.12
N VAL A 83 -2.12 13.65 2.96
CA VAL A 83 -2.14 13.30 4.38
C VAL A 83 -3.30 14.04 5.04
N ALA A 84 -4.17 13.30 5.74
CA ALA A 84 -5.38 13.85 6.34
C ALA A 84 -5.29 13.97 7.86
N SER A 85 -4.17 13.58 8.48
CA SER A 85 -3.98 13.72 9.93
C SER A 85 -2.53 13.90 10.33
N GLU A 86 -2.30 14.59 11.45
CA GLU A 86 -0.98 14.74 12.05
C GLU A 86 -0.37 13.39 12.45
N GLU A 87 -1.21 12.46 12.90
CA GLU A 87 -0.78 11.12 13.28
C GLU A 87 -0.13 10.39 12.10
N LEU A 88 -0.78 10.41 10.93
CA LEU A 88 -0.24 9.77 9.74
C LEU A 88 1.09 10.43 9.32
N PHE A 89 1.18 11.74 9.38
CA PHE A 89 2.41 12.46 9.07
C PHE A 89 3.56 12.01 9.97
N ARG A 90 3.31 11.88 11.27
CA ARG A 90 4.33 11.42 12.23
C ARG A 90 4.76 9.99 11.96
N ILE A 91 3.81 9.09 11.66
CA ILE A 91 4.10 7.70 11.31
C ILE A 91 4.99 7.63 10.06
N TRP A 92 4.63 8.39 9.04
CA TRP A 92 5.39 8.45 7.80
C TRP A 92 6.82 8.98 8.03
N ALA A 93 6.96 10.09 8.73
CA ALA A 93 8.25 10.72 8.98
C ALA A 93 9.18 9.77 9.77
N ALA A 94 8.64 9.04 10.75
CA ALA A 94 9.40 8.07 11.51
C ALA A 94 9.86 6.89 10.64
N SER A 95 8.98 6.39 9.76
CA SER A 95 9.27 5.22 8.92
C SER A 95 10.27 5.52 7.80
N THR A 96 10.29 6.73 7.29
CA THR A 96 11.20 7.12 6.20
C THR A 96 12.51 7.75 6.69
N GLY A 97 12.63 8.00 8.00
CA GLY A 97 13.77 8.71 8.55
C GLY A 97 13.82 10.19 8.14
N THR A 98 12.73 10.69 7.57
CA THR A 98 12.63 12.09 7.15
C THR A 98 12.50 12.99 8.36
N ASN A 99 13.16 14.14 8.31
CA ASN A 99 13.12 15.09 9.40
C ASN A 99 11.77 15.85 9.42
N ALA A 100 10.86 15.40 10.26
CA ALA A 100 9.57 16.06 10.46
C ALA A 100 9.71 17.42 11.17
N LEU A 101 10.89 17.78 11.65
CA LEU A 101 11.13 19.04 12.36
C LEU A 101 10.98 20.28 11.46
N ALA A 102 11.05 20.10 10.14
CA ALA A 102 10.82 21.20 9.20
C ALA A 102 9.38 21.68 9.18
N ARG A 103 8.44 20.88 9.71
CA ARG A 103 7.02 21.22 9.77
C ARG A 103 6.60 21.51 11.21
N LYS A 104 5.90 22.62 11.41
CA LYS A 104 5.35 23.01 12.72
C LYS A 104 3.91 22.54 12.83
N PRO A 105 3.40 22.22 14.05
CA PRO A 105 1.98 21.94 14.25
C PRO A 105 1.12 23.08 13.69
N GLY A 106 0.10 22.74 12.92
CA GLY A 106 -0.78 23.71 12.27
C GLY A 106 -0.38 24.11 10.85
N ASP A 107 0.83 23.77 10.41
CA ASP A 107 1.21 23.93 9.00
C ASP A 107 0.38 22.99 8.13
N PRO A 108 0.14 23.34 6.84
CA PRO A 108 -0.58 22.44 5.93
C PRO A 108 0.08 21.07 5.87
N LEU A 109 -0.75 20.01 5.91
CA LEU A 109 -0.27 18.64 5.74
C LEU A 109 0.11 18.41 4.28
N PRO A 110 1.20 17.68 4.01
CA PRO A 110 1.69 17.50 2.66
C PRO A 110 0.91 16.43 1.89
N ARG A 111 1.04 16.48 0.56
CA ARG A 111 0.78 15.33 -0.29
C ARG A 111 2.05 14.50 -0.36
N LEU A 112 1.92 13.17 -0.24
CA LEU A 112 3.04 12.24 -0.31
C LEU A 112 3.00 11.47 -1.62
N ALA A 113 4.17 11.06 -2.08
CA ALA A 113 4.34 10.11 -3.17
C ALA A 113 5.10 8.90 -2.65
N LEU A 114 4.61 7.71 -3.00
CA LEU A 114 5.27 6.43 -2.76
C LEU A 114 5.50 5.76 -4.09
N ASP A 115 6.68 5.16 -4.26
CA ASP A 115 7.02 4.43 -5.47
C ASP A 115 7.68 3.13 -5.06
N GLY A 116 7.30 2.02 -5.68
CA GLY A 116 7.79 0.74 -5.25
C GLY A 116 7.51 -0.43 -6.17
N ILE A 117 7.92 -1.58 -5.68
CA ILE A 117 7.74 -2.87 -6.36
C ILE A 117 6.89 -3.76 -5.46
N ALA A 118 5.94 -4.44 -6.06
CA ALA A 118 5.13 -5.47 -5.43
C ALA A 118 5.43 -6.83 -6.05
N VAL A 119 5.68 -7.82 -5.19
CA VAL A 119 5.76 -9.22 -5.61
C VAL A 119 4.50 -9.92 -5.13
N VAL A 120 3.72 -10.44 -6.07
CA VAL A 120 2.41 -11.04 -5.84
C VAL A 120 2.49 -12.53 -6.11
N VAL A 121 2.14 -13.35 -5.13
CA VAL A 121 2.00 -14.80 -5.28
C VAL A 121 0.55 -15.18 -5.06
N LEU A 122 -0.06 -15.78 -6.08
CA LEU A 122 -1.45 -16.23 -6.06
C LEU A 122 -1.51 -17.73 -5.82
N ASN A 123 -2.48 -18.18 -5.02
CA ASN A 123 -2.70 -19.59 -4.77
C ASN A 123 -3.59 -20.24 -5.83
N GLY A 124 -3.87 -21.54 -5.69
CA GLY A 124 -4.70 -22.29 -6.64
C GLY A 124 -6.16 -21.82 -6.71
N ALA A 125 -6.64 -21.09 -5.70
CA ALA A 125 -7.98 -20.48 -5.71
C ALA A 125 -7.99 -19.07 -6.34
N GLY A 126 -6.84 -18.59 -6.81
CA GLY A 126 -6.71 -17.26 -7.41
C GLY A 126 -6.66 -16.12 -6.40
N LEU A 127 -6.43 -16.41 -5.12
CA LEU A 127 -6.27 -15.40 -4.07
C LEU A 127 -4.78 -15.18 -3.79
N CYS A 128 -4.43 -13.97 -3.35
CA CYS A 128 -3.05 -13.68 -2.97
C CYS A 128 -2.72 -14.34 -1.65
N GLU A 129 -1.72 -15.20 -1.66
CA GLU A 129 -1.22 -15.87 -0.44
C GLU A 129 0.04 -15.22 0.11
N HIS A 130 0.79 -14.49 -0.73
CA HIS A 130 2.00 -13.80 -0.31
C HIS A 130 2.14 -12.52 -1.11
N PHE A 131 2.23 -11.39 -0.40
CA PHE A 131 2.32 -10.06 -0.98
C PHE A 131 3.48 -9.32 -0.32
N ARG A 132 4.47 -8.88 -1.11
CA ARG A 132 5.66 -8.21 -0.61
C ARG A 132 5.85 -6.89 -1.31
N LEU A 133 6.14 -5.84 -0.52
CA LEU A 133 6.39 -4.49 -1.01
C LEU A 133 7.80 -4.02 -0.64
N TRP A 134 8.42 -3.36 -1.58
CA TRP A 134 9.60 -2.51 -1.38
C TRP A 134 9.25 -1.15 -1.91
N TRP A 135 9.49 -0.10 -1.13
CA TRP A 135 9.09 1.23 -1.56
C TRP A 135 9.92 2.32 -0.88
N HIS A 136 9.96 3.48 -1.55
CA HIS A 136 10.44 4.72 -0.99
C HIS A 136 9.35 5.77 -1.04
N SER A 137 9.47 6.81 -0.22
CA SER A 137 8.47 7.87 -0.16
C SER A 137 9.13 9.23 -0.03
N ILE A 138 8.50 10.22 -0.66
CA ILE A 138 8.89 11.63 -0.60
C ILE A 138 7.65 12.50 -0.45
N VAL A 139 7.85 13.75 -0.06
CA VAL A 139 6.81 14.75 -0.22
C VAL A 139 6.65 15.01 -1.72
N ALA A 140 5.42 14.91 -2.20
CA ALA A 140 5.13 15.09 -3.62
C ALA A 140 5.31 16.57 -3.99
N ALA A 141 5.89 16.79 -5.17
CA ALA A 141 5.88 18.13 -5.77
C ALA A 141 4.46 18.50 -6.18
N ASP A 142 4.08 19.76 -5.97
CA ASP A 142 2.77 20.29 -6.38
C ASP A 142 2.65 20.40 -7.91
#